data_64deca3b603659bb52e5e5a700d85b31
#
_entry.id   64deca3b603659bb52e5e5a700d85b31
#
_cell.length_a   1.000
_cell.length_b   1.000
_cell.length_c   1.000
_cell.angle_alpha   90.00
_cell.angle_beta   90.00
_cell.angle_gamma   90.00
#
_symmetry.space_group_name_H-M   'P 1'
#
loop_
_entity.id
_entity.type
_entity.pdbx_description
1 polymer ?
#
loop_
_entity_poly.entity_id
_entity_poly.type
_entity_poly.pdbx_seq_one_letter_code
_entity_poly.pdbx_strand_id
1 'polypeptide(L)'
;MPRPKRLLLLGLSLVSASFLGWSIAASLTSQTTASANRTDEDLQVAPHTRRTLLDILLAQGRFEDALIVLQPWLAEQPRSLNLALLSADLHRLIGNTDGALKELKRLLRLHPVDAQVLQLLVLVEQTNGNGTKALQDLQKRFSDQLPGSRLELGLLVADVQRQDGQPQAAAKMYAQLAAESPTDSRPQLALALLKRDQGQVQEVQALLQQTRQRRTAAGGDTILIDQLAVNWGLSAARINPTETTIPTTRAAADRP
;
A
#
# COMPACT_ATOMS: atom_id res chain seq x y z
N MET A 1 -45.34 -14.15 -12.29
CA MET A 1 -44.61 -12.89 -12.49
C MET A 1 -43.35 -12.93 -11.62
N PRO A 2 -42.17 -13.16 -12.16
CA PRO A 2 -40.90 -13.14 -11.40
C PRO A 2 -40.35 -11.71 -11.32
N ARG A 3 -39.95 -11.29 -10.12
CA ARG A 3 -39.34 -10.00 -9.83
C ARG A 3 -37.88 -9.97 -10.35
N PRO A 4 -37.40 -8.86 -10.94
CA PRO A 4 -36.03 -8.75 -11.38
C PRO A 4 -35.07 -8.61 -10.18
N LYS A 5 -34.04 -9.44 -10.15
CA LYS A 5 -32.91 -9.34 -9.24
C LYS A 5 -32.15 -8.06 -9.58
N ARG A 6 -32.14 -7.09 -8.65
CA ARG A 6 -31.28 -5.90 -8.74
C ARG A 6 -29.82 -6.35 -8.60
N LEU A 7 -29.07 -6.22 -9.69
CA LEU A 7 -27.60 -6.25 -9.64
C LEU A 7 -27.15 -5.03 -8.82
N LEU A 8 -26.68 -5.28 -7.61
CA LEU A 8 -25.85 -4.35 -6.86
C LEU A 8 -24.49 -4.34 -7.55
N LEU A 9 -24.27 -3.35 -8.38
CA LEU A 9 -22.93 -2.92 -8.80
C LEU A 9 -22.23 -2.39 -7.54
N LEU A 10 -21.51 -3.28 -6.88
CA LEU A 10 -20.51 -2.91 -5.86
C LEU A 10 -19.42 -2.13 -6.59
N GLY A 11 -19.38 -0.82 -6.33
CA GLY A 11 -18.31 0.04 -6.74
C GLY A 11 -16.98 -0.52 -6.26
N LEU A 12 -16.22 -1.10 -7.17
CA LEU A 12 -14.81 -1.43 -6.94
C LEU A 12 -14.09 -0.11 -6.71
N SER A 13 -13.75 0.13 -5.46
CA SER A 13 -12.95 1.25 -5.01
C SER A 13 -11.61 1.25 -5.74
N LEU A 14 -11.39 2.27 -6.55
CA LEU A 14 -10.17 2.61 -7.30
C LEU A 14 -8.95 2.92 -6.40
N VAL A 15 -8.89 2.40 -5.18
CA VAL A 15 -7.81 2.68 -4.22
C VAL A 15 -6.61 1.74 -4.37
N SER A 16 -6.76 0.59 -5.03
CA SER A 16 -5.67 -0.39 -5.14
C SER A 16 -4.66 -0.13 -6.28
N ALA A 17 -4.97 0.77 -7.21
CA ALA A 17 -4.05 1.09 -8.32
C ALA A 17 -2.93 2.07 -7.95
N SER A 18 -3.04 2.78 -6.83
CA SER A 18 -2.11 3.88 -6.51
C SER A 18 -0.83 3.45 -5.78
N PHE A 19 -0.77 2.23 -5.24
CA PHE A 19 0.41 1.80 -4.46
C PHE A 19 1.52 1.16 -5.28
N LEU A 20 1.22 0.60 -6.45
CA LEU A 20 2.23 0.01 -7.33
C LEU A 20 2.98 1.04 -8.19
N GLY A 21 2.45 2.25 -8.34
CA GLY A 21 3.04 3.30 -9.17
C GLY A 21 4.19 4.08 -8.53
N TRP A 22 4.33 4.08 -7.21
CA TRP A 22 5.25 5.02 -6.55
C TRP A 22 6.64 4.45 -6.26
N SER A 23 6.81 3.14 -6.22
CA SER A 23 8.13 2.53 -5.98
C SER A 23 9.02 2.43 -7.23
N ILE A 24 8.50 2.70 -8.43
CA ILE A 24 9.25 2.55 -9.69
C ILE A 24 9.83 3.88 -10.19
N ALA A 25 9.38 5.02 -9.68
CA ALA A 25 9.76 6.33 -10.22
C ALA A 25 11.11 6.91 -9.71
N ALA A 26 11.75 6.29 -8.72
CA ALA A 26 12.88 6.92 -8.01
C ALA A 26 14.30 6.54 -8.50
N SER A 27 14.47 5.74 -9.56
CA SER A 27 15.80 5.19 -9.89
C SER A 27 16.33 5.42 -11.30
N LEU A 28 15.85 6.38 -12.08
CA LEU A 28 16.38 6.59 -13.44
C LEU A 28 16.56 8.07 -13.80
N THR A 29 17.57 8.70 -13.18
CA THR A 29 18.24 9.85 -13.79
C THR A 29 19.74 9.53 -13.87
N SER A 30 20.22 9.27 -15.06
CA SER A 30 21.55 9.56 -15.61
C SER A 30 21.96 8.55 -16.67
N GLN A 31 21.92 8.88 -17.91
CA GLN A 31 23.08 9.01 -18.80
C GLN A 31 22.61 9.13 -20.25
N THR A 32 22.79 10.31 -20.77
CA THR A 32 22.80 10.63 -22.20
C THR A 32 24.21 10.38 -22.75
N THR A 33 24.31 9.74 -23.91
CA THR A 33 25.05 10.06 -25.14
C THR A 33 25.59 8.81 -25.82
N ALA A 34 25.24 8.59 -27.07
CA ALA A 34 26.10 8.50 -28.23
C ALA A 34 25.44 7.76 -29.40
N SER A 35 25.52 8.38 -30.50
CA SER A 35 25.02 8.22 -31.85
C SER A 35 25.20 6.88 -32.56
N ALA A 36 24.18 6.59 -33.38
CA ALA A 36 24.19 6.17 -34.80
C ALA A 36 25.09 5.01 -35.25
N ASN A 37 24.44 3.86 -35.44
CA ASN A 37 24.53 3.11 -36.72
C ASN A 37 23.35 2.13 -36.76
N ARG A 38 22.36 2.43 -37.61
CA ARG A 38 21.21 1.57 -37.84
C ARG A 38 21.51 0.71 -39.05
N THR A 39 21.64 -0.57 -38.85
CA THR A 39 21.40 -1.58 -39.86
C THR A 39 20.04 -2.22 -39.57
N ASP A 40 19.25 -2.40 -40.61
CA ASP A 40 17.82 -2.70 -40.65
C ASP A 40 17.39 -4.10 -40.14
N GLU A 41 18.07 -4.70 -39.19
CA GLU A 41 17.78 -6.09 -38.81
C GLU A 41 17.40 -6.31 -37.33
N ASP A 42 17.37 -5.28 -36.50
CA ASP A 42 16.96 -5.42 -35.10
C ASP A 42 15.98 -4.31 -34.70
N LEU A 43 14.70 -4.55 -34.96
CA LEU A 43 13.61 -3.92 -34.18
C LEU A 43 13.61 -4.49 -32.74
N GLN A 44 14.76 -4.52 -32.09
CA GLN A 44 14.86 -4.56 -30.66
C GLN A 44 14.43 -3.18 -30.17
N VAL A 45 13.13 -3.09 -29.88
CA VAL A 45 12.54 -1.91 -29.25
C VAL A 45 13.40 -1.56 -28.05
N ALA A 46 14.06 -0.37 -28.11
CA ALA A 46 14.96 0.05 -27.03
C ALA A 46 14.28 -0.10 -25.67
N PRO A 47 15.00 -0.43 -24.59
CA PRO A 47 14.37 -0.70 -23.28
C PRO A 47 13.40 0.39 -22.82
N HIS A 48 13.70 1.66 -23.12
CA HIS A 48 12.82 2.80 -22.85
C HIS A 48 11.51 2.75 -23.64
N THR A 49 11.57 2.33 -24.91
CA THR A 49 10.40 2.22 -25.78
C THR A 49 9.50 1.06 -25.34
N ARG A 50 10.09 -0.06 -24.92
CA ARG A 50 9.31 -1.20 -24.36
C ARG A 50 8.57 -0.79 -23.08
N ARG A 51 9.24 -0.05 -22.19
CA ARG A 51 8.62 0.44 -20.96
C ARG A 51 7.47 1.38 -21.25
N THR A 52 7.69 2.38 -22.12
CA THR A 52 6.64 3.32 -22.52
C THR A 52 5.45 2.60 -23.17
N LEU A 53 5.72 1.61 -24.03
CA LEU A 53 4.66 0.80 -24.62
C LEU A 53 3.90 0.01 -23.58
N LEU A 54 4.59 -0.62 -22.63
CA LEU A 54 3.97 -1.33 -21.52
C LEU A 54 3.07 -0.40 -20.69
N ASP A 55 3.57 0.79 -20.32
CA ASP A 55 2.80 1.77 -19.55
C ASP A 55 1.54 2.23 -20.30
N ILE A 56 1.64 2.45 -21.61
CA ILE A 56 0.48 2.79 -22.46
C ILE A 56 -0.54 1.66 -22.49
N LEU A 57 -0.10 0.41 -22.68
CA LEU A 57 -0.98 -0.75 -22.75
C LEU A 57 -1.69 -0.97 -21.40
N LEU A 58 -0.97 -0.80 -20.28
CA LEU A 58 -1.56 -0.86 -18.93
C LEU A 58 -2.60 0.25 -18.73
N ALA A 59 -2.30 1.48 -19.14
CA ALA A 59 -3.22 2.61 -19.04
C ALA A 59 -4.49 2.42 -19.90
N GLN A 60 -4.38 1.70 -21.02
CA GLN A 60 -5.50 1.37 -21.91
C GLN A 60 -6.26 0.11 -21.46
N GLY A 61 -5.84 -0.60 -20.42
CA GLY A 61 -6.43 -1.88 -19.99
C GLY A 61 -6.19 -3.04 -20.96
N ARG A 62 -5.19 -2.92 -21.86
CA ARG A 62 -4.82 -3.94 -22.84
C ARG A 62 -3.83 -4.93 -22.21
N PHE A 63 -4.32 -5.69 -21.24
CA PHE A 63 -3.47 -6.52 -20.37
C PHE A 63 -2.87 -7.73 -21.09
N GLU A 64 -3.56 -8.31 -22.05
CA GLU A 64 -3.03 -9.42 -22.87
C GLU A 64 -1.84 -8.93 -23.71
N ASP A 65 -1.96 -7.78 -24.36
CA ASP A 65 -0.88 -7.19 -25.14
C ASP A 65 0.30 -6.79 -24.24
N ALA A 66 0.00 -6.25 -23.06
CA ALA A 66 1.01 -5.92 -22.05
C ALA A 66 1.80 -7.17 -21.62
N LEU A 67 1.11 -8.31 -21.46
CA LEU A 67 1.77 -9.58 -21.13
C LEU A 67 2.70 -10.05 -22.25
N ILE A 68 2.31 -9.89 -23.51
CA ILE A 68 3.16 -10.21 -24.66
C ILE A 68 4.44 -9.35 -24.67
N VAL A 69 4.30 -8.04 -24.45
CA VAL A 69 5.45 -7.11 -24.37
C VAL A 69 6.36 -7.43 -23.18
N LEU A 70 5.81 -7.96 -22.09
CA LEU A 70 6.57 -8.30 -20.88
C LEU A 70 7.40 -9.57 -21.02
N GLN A 71 6.98 -10.54 -21.85
CA GLN A 71 7.63 -11.85 -22.00
C GLN A 71 9.13 -11.78 -22.31
N PRO A 72 9.62 -10.98 -23.30
CA PRO A 72 11.05 -10.85 -23.56
C PRO A 72 11.85 -10.35 -22.34
N TRP A 73 11.28 -9.42 -21.55
CA TRP A 73 11.96 -8.93 -20.35
C TRP A 73 12.07 -9.99 -19.25
N LEU A 74 11.02 -10.79 -19.09
CA LEU A 74 11.07 -11.93 -18.16
C LEU A 74 12.15 -12.94 -18.58
N ALA A 75 12.32 -13.16 -19.89
CA ALA A 75 13.37 -14.02 -20.41
C ALA A 75 14.78 -13.43 -20.20
N GLU A 76 14.94 -12.12 -20.39
CA GLU A 76 16.20 -11.40 -20.15
C GLU A 76 16.54 -11.32 -18.64
N GLN A 77 15.51 -11.18 -17.78
CA GLN A 77 15.66 -10.98 -16.33
C GLN A 77 14.79 -11.97 -15.51
N PRO A 78 15.06 -13.27 -15.56
CA PRO A 78 14.21 -14.31 -14.97
C PRO A 78 14.14 -14.27 -13.42
N ARG A 79 15.06 -13.53 -12.78
CA ARG A 79 15.13 -13.35 -11.33
C ARG A 79 14.50 -12.04 -10.85
N SER A 80 14.01 -11.19 -11.77
CA SER A 80 13.39 -9.92 -11.39
C SER A 80 12.04 -10.16 -10.70
N LEU A 81 11.99 -9.90 -9.41
CA LEU A 81 10.75 -9.99 -8.62
C LEU A 81 9.66 -9.07 -9.18
N ASN A 82 10.01 -7.83 -9.52
CA ASN A 82 9.05 -6.85 -10.01
C ASN A 82 8.41 -7.27 -11.34
N LEU A 83 9.20 -7.80 -12.29
CA LEU A 83 8.65 -8.27 -13.57
C LEU A 83 7.77 -9.51 -13.38
N ALA A 84 8.17 -10.41 -12.48
CA ALA A 84 7.40 -11.61 -12.19
C ALA A 84 6.09 -11.28 -11.44
N LEU A 85 6.09 -10.32 -10.51
CA LEU A 85 4.88 -9.82 -9.87
C LEU A 85 3.95 -9.14 -10.89
N LEU A 86 4.50 -8.31 -11.78
CA LEU A 86 3.72 -7.69 -12.86
C LEU A 86 3.10 -8.75 -13.78
N SER A 87 3.84 -9.80 -14.14
CA SER A 87 3.30 -10.92 -14.93
C SER A 87 2.15 -11.62 -14.21
N ALA A 88 2.32 -11.90 -12.92
CA ALA A 88 1.26 -12.52 -12.11
C ALA A 88 0.02 -11.63 -12.00
N ASP A 89 0.20 -10.31 -11.84
CA ASP A 89 -0.93 -9.37 -11.79
C ASP A 89 -1.64 -9.23 -13.15
N LEU A 90 -0.89 -9.22 -14.25
CA LEU A 90 -1.47 -9.25 -15.58
C LEU A 90 -2.28 -10.53 -15.82
N HIS A 91 -1.77 -11.69 -15.41
CA HIS A 91 -2.54 -12.94 -15.46
C HIS A 91 -3.85 -12.83 -14.67
N ARG A 92 -3.83 -12.22 -13.48
CA ARG A 92 -5.04 -11.94 -12.71
C ARG A 92 -6.02 -11.02 -13.45
N LEU A 93 -5.51 -9.92 -14.03
CA LEU A 93 -6.34 -8.91 -14.72
C LEU A 93 -7.02 -9.46 -15.98
N ILE A 94 -6.39 -10.40 -16.69
CA ILE A 94 -7.00 -11.10 -17.84
C ILE A 94 -7.87 -12.30 -17.43
N GLY A 95 -8.04 -12.55 -16.10
CA GLY A 95 -8.84 -13.67 -15.60
C GLY A 95 -8.14 -15.02 -15.63
N ASN A 96 -6.86 -15.09 -15.99
CA ASN A 96 -6.06 -16.31 -15.94
C ASN A 96 -5.54 -16.58 -14.52
N THR A 97 -6.45 -16.95 -13.64
CA THR A 97 -6.16 -17.16 -12.22
C THR A 97 -5.14 -18.29 -12.00
N ASP A 98 -5.19 -19.35 -12.79
CA ASP A 98 -4.25 -20.46 -12.68
C ASP A 98 -2.83 -20.04 -13.04
N GLY A 99 -2.67 -19.21 -14.08
CA GLY A 99 -1.39 -18.62 -14.45
C GLY A 99 -0.83 -17.74 -13.34
N ALA A 100 -1.66 -16.85 -12.77
CA ALA A 100 -1.31 -16.01 -11.64
C ALA A 100 -0.86 -16.84 -10.43
N LEU A 101 -1.64 -17.82 -10.02
CA LEU A 101 -1.32 -18.69 -8.86
C LEU A 101 -0.04 -19.51 -9.08
N LYS A 102 0.19 -20.01 -10.29
CA LYS A 102 1.41 -20.75 -10.62
C LYS A 102 2.65 -19.88 -10.43
N GLU A 103 2.61 -18.66 -10.94
CA GLU A 103 3.72 -17.71 -10.82
C GLU A 103 3.91 -17.27 -9.36
N LEU A 104 2.86 -16.93 -8.65
CA LEU A 104 2.91 -16.52 -7.23
C LEU A 104 3.42 -17.66 -6.33
N LYS A 105 3.02 -18.90 -6.56
CA LYS A 105 3.56 -20.06 -5.84
C LYS A 105 5.06 -20.26 -6.12
N ARG A 106 5.52 -19.96 -7.34
CA ARG A 106 6.94 -19.96 -7.68
C ARG A 106 7.68 -18.88 -6.90
N LEU A 107 7.16 -17.65 -6.92
CA LEU A 107 7.72 -16.51 -6.19
C LEU A 107 7.75 -16.74 -4.67
N LEU A 108 6.69 -17.32 -4.11
CA LEU A 108 6.61 -17.61 -2.68
C LEU A 108 7.65 -18.61 -2.19
N ARG A 109 8.13 -19.53 -3.07
CA ARG A 109 9.24 -20.42 -2.73
C ARG A 109 10.59 -19.69 -2.64
N LEU A 110 10.75 -18.62 -3.41
CA LEU A 110 11.97 -17.81 -3.44
C LEU A 110 11.94 -16.69 -2.39
N HIS A 111 10.75 -16.16 -2.12
CA HIS A 111 10.49 -15.00 -1.27
C HIS A 111 9.32 -15.29 -0.31
N PRO A 112 9.51 -16.19 0.68
CA PRO A 112 8.40 -16.78 1.47
C PRO A 112 7.67 -15.79 2.38
N VAL A 113 8.27 -14.64 2.67
CA VAL A 113 7.71 -13.59 3.55
C VAL A 113 7.62 -12.23 2.87
N ASP A 114 7.81 -12.18 1.55
CA ASP A 114 7.70 -10.94 0.80
C ASP A 114 6.25 -10.45 0.79
N ALA A 115 6.04 -9.23 1.31
CA ALA A 115 4.70 -8.67 1.49
C ALA A 115 3.96 -8.45 0.16
N GLN A 116 4.67 -8.10 -0.92
CA GLN A 116 4.05 -7.86 -2.24
C GLN A 116 3.59 -9.16 -2.87
N VAL A 117 4.41 -10.24 -2.76
CA VAL A 117 4.03 -11.58 -3.23
C VAL A 117 2.79 -12.08 -2.48
N LEU A 118 2.79 -11.94 -1.15
CA LEU A 118 1.69 -12.36 -0.30
C LEU A 118 0.42 -11.52 -0.54
N GLN A 119 0.55 -10.22 -0.73
CA GLN A 119 -0.56 -9.34 -1.04
C GLN A 119 -1.24 -9.72 -2.35
N LEU A 120 -0.45 -9.93 -3.40
CA LEU A 120 -1.01 -10.33 -4.70
C LEU A 120 -1.61 -11.73 -4.64
N LEU A 121 -1.00 -12.66 -3.89
CA LEU A 121 -1.55 -14.00 -3.67
C LEU A 121 -2.92 -13.94 -3.00
N VAL A 122 -3.06 -13.14 -1.93
CA VAL A 122 -4.35 -12.97 -1.25
C VAL A 122 -5.39 -12.39 -2.19
N LEU A 123 -5.03 -11.38 -2.98
CA LEU A 123 -5.94 -10.75 -3.95
C LEU A 123 -6.43 -11.77 -5.00
N VAL A 124 -5.54 -12.62 -5.51
CA VAL A 124 -5.90 -13.69 -6.46
C VAL A 124 -6.79 -14.75 -5.79
N GLU A 125 -6.46 -15.16 -4.56
CA GLU A 125 -7.27 -16.15 -3.82
C GLU A 125 -8.64 -15.59 -3.41
N GLN A 126 -8.75 -14.31 -3.09
CA GLN A 126 -10.03 -13.64 -2.86
C GLN A 126 -10.91 -13.66 -4.12
N THR A 127 -10.33 -13.37 -5.28
CA THR A 127 -11.03 -13.43 -6.57
C THR A 127 -11.53 -14.85 -6.87
N ASN A 128 -10.80 -15.87 -6.40
CA ASN A 128 -11.15 -17.29 -6.53
C ASN A 128 -12.14 -17.79 -5.46
N GLY A 129 -12.59 -16.93 -4.54
CA GLY A 129 -13.47 -17.34 -3.45
C GLY A 129 -12.76 -18.00 -2.26
N ASN A 130 -11.44 -18.02 -2.25
CA ASN A 130 -10.61 -18.63 -1.20
C ASN A 130 -10.07 -17.60 -0.18
N GLY A 131 -10.64 -16.41 -0.11
CA GLY A 131 -10.13 -15.30 0.71
C GLY A 131 -9.96 -15.65 2.19
N THR A 132 -10.91 -16.36 2.78
CA THR A 132 -10.82 -16.78 4.19
C THR A 132 -9.61 -17.68 4.44
N LYS A 133 -9.34 -18.64 3.54
CA LYS A 133 -8.19 -19.53 3.66
C LYS A 133 -6.88 -18.76 3.49
N ALA A 134 -6.83 -17.84 2.53
CA ALA A 134 -5.68 -16.98 2.31
C ALA A 134 -5.36 -16.12 3.55
N LEU A 135 -6.38 -15.55 4.20
CA LEU A 135 -6.21 -14.83 5.45
C LEU A 135 -5.69 -15.72 6.58
N GLN A 136 -6.20 -16.94 6.73
CA GLN A 136 -5.71 -17.90 7.72
C GLN A 136 -4.23 -18.26 7.50
N ASP A 137 -3.84 -18.48 6.24
CA ASP A 137 -2.44 -18.76 5.88
C ASP A 137 -1.52 -17.57 6.18
N LEU A 138 -1.99 -16.32 5.94
CA LEU A 138 -1.27 -15.11 6.32
C LEU A 138 -1.10 -14.98 7.83
N GLN A 139 -2.17 -15.21 8.60
CA GLN A 139 -2.16 -15.14 10.07
C GLN A 139 -1.19 -16.17 10.65
N LYS A 140 -1.17 -17.39 10.09
CA LYS A 140 -0.21 -18.41 10.48
C LYS A 140 1.22 -17.95 10.22
N ARG A 141 1.52 -17.44 9.01
CA ARG A 141 2.86 -16.92 8.69
C ARG A 141 3.27 -15.78 9.61
N PHE A 142 2.33 -14.90 9.97
CA PHE A 142 2.57 -13.83 10.92
C PHE A 142 2.93 -14.38 12.30
N SER A 143 2.22 -15.40 12.80
CA SER A 143 2.51 -16.00 14.11
C SER A 143 3.85 -16.74 14.15
N ASP A 144 4.30 -17.25 13.00
CA ASP A 144 5.57 -17.96 12.87
C ASP A 144 6.79 -17.00 12.82
N GLN A 145 6.56 -15.67 12.67
CA GLN A 145 7.62 -14.67 12.67
C GLN A 145 7.87 -14.08 14.07
N LEU A 146 9.12 -13.69 14.31
CA LEU A 146 9.49 -13.02 15.56
C LEU A 146 8.93 -11.58 15.63
N PRO A 147 8.53 -11.10 16.82
CA PRO A 147 8.21 -9.69 17.03
C PRO A 147 9.35 -8.78 16.52
N GLY A 148 9.00 -7.68 15.85
CA GLY A 148 9.95 -6.74 15.26
C GLY A 148 10.37 -7.06 13.82
N SER A 149 10.29 -8.33 13.36
CA SER A 149 10.55 -8.70 11.95
C SER A 149 9.28 -8.91 11.13
N ARG A 150 8.11 -8.87 11.78
CA ARG A 150 6.82 -9.20 11.17
C ARG A 150 5.92 -8.00 10.86
N LEU A 151 6.47 -6.79 10.89
CA LEU A 151 5.71 -5.56 10.71
C LEU A 151 4.96 -5.51 9.36
N GLU A 152 5.66 -5.75 8.26
CA GLU A 152 5.06 -5.70 6.92
C GLU A 152 3.96 -6.75 6.77
N LEU A 153 4.22 -7.96 7.24
CA LEU A 153 3.25 -9.05 7.19
C LEU A 153 2.04 -8.76 8.09
N GLY A 154 2.26 -8.19 9.27
CA GLY A 154 1.17 -7.80 10.18
C GLY A 154 0.30 -6.67 9.62
N LEU A 155 0.90 -5.68 8.96
CA LEU A 155 0.16 -4.64 8.25
C LEU A 155 -0.72 -5.25 7.15
N LEU A 156 -0.17 -6.19 6.38
CA LEU A 156 -0.95 -6.90 5.35
C LEU A 156 -2.11 -7.70 5.96
N VAL A 157 -1.88 -8.45 7.05
CA VAL A 157 -2.95 -9.18 7.76
C VAL A 157 -4.06 -8.23 8.20
N ALA A 158 -3.70 -7.09 8.81
CA ALA A 158 -4.66 -6.11 9.29
C ALA A 158 -5.45 -5.46 8.14
N ASP A 159 -4.80 -5.16 7.01
CA ASP A 159 -5.45 -4.60 5.84
C ASP A 159 -6.45 -5.59 5.21
N VAL A 160 -6.08 -6.87 5.12
CA VAL A 160 -6.98 -7.92 4.63
C VAL A 160 -8.17 -8.10 5.59
N GLN A 161 -7.94 -8.11 6.92
CA GLN A 161 -9.02 -8.16 7.91
C GLN A 161 -9.98 -6.98 7.77
N ARG A 162 -9.45 -5.77 7.56
CA ARG A 162 -10.26 -4.57 7.35
C ARG A 162 -11.12 -4.69 6.09
N GLN A 163 -10.55 -5.17 4.98
CA GLN A 163 -11.27 -5.38 3.71
C GLN A 163 -12.33 -6.48 3.83
N ASP A 164 -12.08 -7.50 4.63
CA ASP A 164 -13.00 -8.62 4.92
C ASP A 164 -14.12 -8.25 5.91
N GLY A 165 -14.24 -6.95 6.29
CA GLY A 165 -15.26 -6.50 7.22
C GLY A 165 -15.00 -6.89 8.67
N GLN A 166 -13.74 -7.12 9.05
CA GLN A 166 -13.30 -7.46 10.41
C GLN A 166 -12.52 -6.29 11.06
N PRO A 167 -13.13 -5.08 11.17
CA PRO A 167 -12.40 -3.89 11.61
C PRO A 167 -11.87 -3.98 13.04
N GLN A 168 -12.51 -4.76 13.91
CA GLN A 168 -12.05 -4.95 15.29
C GLN A 168 -10.78 -5.81 15.34
N ALA A 169 -10.67 -6.83 14.49
CA ALA A 169 -9.47 -7.65 14.37
C ALA A 169 -8.32 -6.82 13.79
N ALA A 170 -8.59 -6.04 12.74
CA ALA A 170 -7.62 -5.12 12.16
C ALA A 170 -7.11 -4.09 13.18
N ALA A 171 -8.01 -3.48 13.98
CA ALA A 171 -7.63 -2.53 15.03
C ALA A 171 -6.69 -3.14 16.05
N LYS A 172 -6.98 -4.36 16.50
CA LYS A 172 -6.12 -5.09 17.44
C LYS A 172 -4.73 -5.36 16.84
N MET A 173 -4.68 -5.77 15.59
CA MET A 173 -3.43 -6.03 14.88
C MET A 173 -2.61 -4.73 14.72
N TYR A 174 -3.20 -3.62 14.27
CA TYR A 174 -2.50 -2.34 14.19
C TYR A 174 -1.98 -1.87 15.55
N ALA A 175 -2.78 -2.02 16.62
CA ALA A 175 -2.35 -1.65 17.97
C ALA A 175 -1.16 -2.52 18.45
N GLN A 176 -1.20 -3.83 18.18
CA GLN A 176 -0.10 -4.74 18.47
C GLN A 176 1.18 -4.33 17.75
N LEU A 177 1.10 -4.07 16.43
CA LEU A 177 2.25 -3.65 15.62
C LEU A 177 2.83 -2.31 16.08
N ALA A 178 1.96 -1.36 16.49
CA ALA A 178 2.38 -0.07 17.03
C ALA A 178 3.13 -0.21 18.37
N ALA A 179 2.84 -1.26 19.13
CA ALA A 179 3.56 -1.58 20.36
C ALA A 179 4.88 -2.31 20.08
N GLU A 180 4.90 -3.22 19.10
CA GLU A 180 6.09 -3.97 18.69
C GLU A 180 7.13 -3.10 17.95
N SER A 181 6.67 -2.08 17.21
CA SER A 181 7.50 -1.20 16.39
C SER A 181 7.18 0.28 16.67
N PRO A 182 7.53 0.81 17.86
CA PRO A 182 7.12 2.15 18.30
C PRO A 182 7.74 3.29 17.48
N THR A 183 8.83 3.05 16.76
CA THR A 183 9.49 4.02 15.87
C THR A 183 8.83 4.12 14.50
N ASP A 184 8.05 3.11 14.10
CA ASP A 184 7.30 3.11 12.86
C ASP A 184 5.89 3.68 13.10
N SER A 185 5.57 4.77 12.42
CA SER A 185 4.27 5.44 12.57
C SER A 185 3.14 4.79 11.75
N ARG A 186 3.46 3.92 10.79
CA ARG A 186 2.47 3.33 9.88
C ARG A 186 1.34 2.58 10.59
N PRO A 187 1.60 1.71 11.59
CA PRO A 187 0.52 1.03 12.29
C PRO A 187 -0.43 1.98 13.03
N GLN A 188 0.13 3.03 13.66
CA GLN A 188 -0.69 4.03 14.37
C GLN A 188 -1.53 4.87 13.41
N LEU A 189 -0.96 5.26 12.26
CA LEU A 189 -1.69 6.00 11.23
C LEU A 189 -2.77 5.14 10.58
N ALA A 190 -2.50 3.84 10.35
CA ALA A 190 -3.50 2.89 9.86
C ALA A 190 -4.65 2.71 10.87
N LEU A 191 -4.34 2.61 12.16
CA LEU A 191 -5.34 2.58 13.22
C LEU A 191 -6.16 3.87 13.27
N ALA A 192 -5.51 5.03 13.15
CA ALA A 192 -6.20 6.32 13.13
C ALA A 192 -7.16 6.43 11.91
N LEU A 193 -6.73 5.95 10.74
CA LEU A 193 -7.58 5.89 9.56
C LEU A 193 -8.81 5.01 9.79
N LEU A 194 -8.60 3.81 10.35
CA LEU A 194 -9.70 2.89 10.68
C LEU A 194 -10.69 3.52 11.68
N LYS A 195 -10.19 4.20 12.71
CA LYS A 195 -11.01 4.91 13.70
C LYS A 195 -11.78 6.08 13.10
N ARG A 196 -11.16 6.80 12.16
CA ARG A 196 -11.84 7.86 11.40
C ARG A 196 -13.02 7.30 10.59
N ASP A 197 -12.82 6.20 9.89
CA ASP A 197 -13.86 5.56 9.08
C ASP A 197 -15.03 5.04 9.94
N GLN A 198 -14.77 4.80 11.24
CA GLN A 198 -15.78 4.47 12.26
C GLN A 198 -16.42 5.71 12.92
N GLY A 199 -16.04 6.92 12.54
CA GLY A 199 -16.53 8.18 13.14
C GLY A 199 -15.98 8.48 14.53
N GLN A 200 -14.94 7.79 15.00
CA GLN A 200 -14.38 7.92 16.35
C GLN A 200 -13.36 9.08 16.41
N VAL A 201 -13.83 10.31 16.20
CA VAL A 201 -12.99 11.51 16.03
C VAL A 201 -12.04 11.75 17.21
N GLN A 202 -12.50 11.50 18.44
CA GLN A 202 -11.66 11.72 19.65
C GLN A 202 -10.48 10.75 19.70
N GLU A 203 -10.70 9.48 19.34
CA GLU A 203 -9.64 8.48 19.28
C GLU A 203 -8.64 8.80 18.16
N VAL A 204 -9.12 9.31 17.02
CA VAL A 204 -8.27 9.77 15.91
C VAL A 204 -7.33 10.89 16.38
N GLN A 205 -7.87 11.90 17.08
CA GLN A 205 -7.07 13.00 17.61
C GLN A 205 -6.00 12.51 18.58
N ALA A 206 -6.36 11.62 19.52
CA ALA A 206 -5.43 11.05 20.48
C ALA A 206 -4.32 10.26 19.78
N LEU A 207 -4.65 9.44 18.79
CA LEU A 207 -3.67 8.66 18.02
C LEU A 207 -2.72 9.55 17.22
N LEU A 208 -3.21 10.59 16.54
CA LEU A 208 -2.35 11.51 15.80
C LEU A 208 -1.44 12.32 16.73
N GLN A 209 -1.96 12.78 17.87
CA GLN A 209 -1.16 13.46 18.89
C GLN A 209 -0.06 12.56 19.44
N GLN A 210 -0.38 11.33 19.80
CA GLN A 210 0.59 10.35 20.29
C GLN A 210 1.66 10.04 19.23
N THR A 211 1.24 9.86 17.97
CA THR A 211 2.16 9.59 16.86
C THR A 211 3.09 10.78 16.65
N ARG A 212 2.56 11.99 16.69
CA ARG A 212 3.33 13.23 16.58
C ARG A 212 4.39 13.34 17.69
N GLN A 213 3.97 13.14 18.94
CA GLN A 213 4.89 13.21 20.10
C GLN A 213 6.03 12.19 19.98
N ARG A 214 5.72 10.94 19.58
CA ARG A 214 6.74 9.90 19.38
C ARG A 214 7.71 10.26 18.24
N ARG A 215 7.20 10.78 17.12
CA ARG A 215 8.03 11.22 15.99
C ARG A 215 8.93 12.37 16.37
N THR A 216 8.42 13.39 17.07
CA THR A 216 9.20 14.53 17.56
C THR A 216 10.29 14.06 18.56
N ALA A 217 9.94 13.18 19.50
CA ALA A 217 10.89 12.63 20.47
C ALA A 217 12.02 11.82 19.79
N ALA A 218 11.73 11.20 18.65
CA ALA A 218 12.70 10.46 17.82
C ALA A 218 13.47 11.36 16.83
N GLY A 219 13.28 12.68 16.86
CA GLY A 219 13.91 13.63 15.92
C GLY A 219 13.38 13.55 14.49
N GLY A 220 12.22 12.91 14.27
CA GLY A 220 11.57 12.81 12.96
C GLY A 220 10.65 14.00 12.68
N ASP A 221 10.40 14.27 11.38
CA ASP A 221 9.42 15.27 10.98
C ASP A 221 7.97 14.81 11.25
N THR A 222 7.05 15.76 11.38
CA THR A 222 5.62 15.54 11.63
C THR A 222 4.72 15.98 10.48
N ILE A 223 5.31 16.37 9.35
CA ILE A 223 4.62 16.99 8.20
C ILE A 223 3.44 16.14 7.74
N LEU A 224 3.65 14.82 7.58
CA LEU A 224 2.60 13.90 7.15
C LEU A 224 1.44 13.86 8.16
N ILE A 225 1.76 13.83 9.46
CA ILE A 225 0.75 13.74 10.52
C ILE A 225 -0.08 15.04 10.57
N ASP A 226 0.59 16.17 10.44
CA ASP A 226 -0.05 17.50 10.44
C ASP A 226 -0.93 17.68 9.18
N GLN A 227 -0.47 17.23 8.01
CA GLN A 227 -1.26 17.20 6.77
C GLN A 227 -2.50 16.30 6.90
N LEU A 228 -2.35 15.12 7.47
CA LEU A 228 -3.49 14.23 7.71
C LEU A 228 -4.50 14.86 8.65
N ALA A 229 -4.05 15.52 9.71
CA ALA A 229 -4.93 16.22 10.65
C ALA A 229 -5.74 17.32 9.95
N VAL A 230 -5.08 18.14 9.13
CA VAL A 230 -5.75 19.20 8.35
C VAL A 230 -6.74 18.58 7.34
N ASN A 231 -6.32 17.58 6.58
CA ASN A 231 -7.17 16.91 5.58
C ASN A 231 -8.40 16.24 6.20
N TRP A 232 -8.30 15.83 7.47
CA TRP A 232 -9.41 15.20 8.20
C TRP A 232 -10.26 16.21 8.98
N GLY A 233 -10.02 17.53 8.79
CA GLY A 233 -10.76 18.61 9.46
C GLY A 233 -10.49 18.71 10.96
N LEU A 234 -9.37 18.15 11.43
CA LEU A 234 -8.93 18.24 12.80
C LEU A 234 -8.09 19.52 12.94
N SER A 235 -8.50 20.44 13.82
CA SER A 235 -7.74 21.67 14.03
C SER A 235 -6.38 21.39 14.70
N ALA A 236 -5.32 22.06 14.23
CA ALA A 236 -3.98 21.97 14.81
C ALA A 236 -3.95 22.23 16.34
N ALA A 237 -4.80 23.12 16.83
CA ALA A 237 -4.97 23.42 18.26
C ALA A 237 -5.47 22.24 19.09
N ARG A 238 -6.17 21.28 18.49
CA ARG A 238 -6.62 20.04 19.16
C ARG A 238 -5.55 18.96 19.18
N ILE A 239 -4.52 19.11 18.36
CA ILE A 239 -3.38 18.17 18.30
C ILE A 239 -2.23 18.66 19.18
N ASN A 240 -2.14 19.97 19.46
CA ASN A 240 -1.16 20.60 20.34
C ASN A 240 -1.83 21.32 21.52
N PRO A 241 -2.18 20.61 22.59
CA PRO A 241 -2.74 21.28 23.77
C PRO A 241 -1.73 22.16 24.51
N THR A 242 -0.44 22.10 24.19
CA THR A 242 0.62 22.83 24.91
C THR A 242 0.92 24.23 24.35
N GLU A 243 0.35 24.65 23.22
CA GLU A 243 0.61 25.97 22.64
C GLU A 243 -0.46 27.04 22.96
N THR A 244 -1.51 26.71 23.72
CA THR A 244 -2.63 27.66 23.95
C THR A 244 -2.65 28.22 25.38
N THR A 245 -1.52 28.72 25.91
CA THR A 245 -1.58 29.61 27.06
C THR A 245 -0.35 30.53 27.08
N ILE A 246 -0.38 31.58 26.25
CA ILE A 246 0.29 32.81 26.63
C ILE A 246 -0.76 33.64 27.39
N PRO A 247 -0.69 33.77 28.69
CA PRO A 247 -1.52 34.72 29.38
C PRO A 247 -1.03 36.11 29.00
N THR A 248 -1.80 36.83 28.20
CA THR A 248 -1.61 38.25 28.00
C THR A 248 -1.92 38.94 29.33
N THR A 249 -0.93 39.05 30.18
CA THR A 249 -1.01 39.89 31.37
C THR A 249 -1.01 41.31 30.89
N ARG A 250 -2.20 41.86 30.65
CA ARG A 250 -2.42 43.29 30.45
C ARG A 250 -2.27 43.94 31.80
N ALA A 251 -1.10 44.48 32.05
CA ALA A 251 -0.86 45.35 33.19
C ALA A 251 -1.76 46.59 33.04
N ALA A 252 -2.78 46.67 33.85
CA ALA A 252 -3.50 47.90 34.10
C ALA A 252 -2.56 48.81 34.90
N ALA A 253 -2.03 49.81 34.24
CA ALA A 253 -1.39 50.93 34.91
C ALA A 253 -2.50 51.88 35.42
N ASP A 254 -2.80 51.73 36.69
CA ASP A 254 -3.49 52.75 37.45
C ASP A 254 -2.52 53.91 37.76
N ARG A 255 -2.92 55.12 37.49
CA ARG A 255 -2.29 56.35 37.99
C ARG A 255 -3.28 57.11 38.85
N PRO A 256 -2.82 57.65 39.92
CA PRO A 256 -3.57 58.65 40.69
C PRO A 256 -3.66 59.96 39.97
#